data_3ca8f8520c6c8d447a5572b33c90dc8c
#
_entry.id   3ca8f8520c6c8d447a5572b33c90dc8c
#
_cell.length_a   1.000
_cell.length_b   1.000
_cell.length_c   1.000
_cell.angle_alpha   90.00
_cell.angle_beta   90.00
_cell.angle_gamma   90.00
#
_symmetry.space_group_name_H-M   'P 1'
#
loop_
_entity.id
_entity.type
_entity.pdbx_description
1 polymer ?
#
loop_
_entity_poly.entity_id
_entity_poly.type
_entity_poly.pdbx_seq_one_letter_code
_entity_poly.pdbx_strand_id
1 'polypeptide(L)'
;MSTTQIPDPIRAKAAPRPGTWISAVIVAALALGLIWFLVTNPVLEWGTVATYLLDVKVVQGVGWTLLLTVLSMILGTVVALTAAIMRRSENPVLRGVSWAYIFVFRGIPVYTQLVFWGLFTVIVPKIVIGVPFGPELLSFSTRDLLTAFWAAVIGLGLNEGAYLAEIIRSGLNSVDKGQTEASKALGMGNGTILRRIIVPQAMRVIVPPLGNETIGMLKTTSLVLAVPFTLDLTFATNGIANKLFTPIPLLIVAALWYLAITSVLMVGQHYLERYFGRGFDARTPARAGGGGGRGGRSRQAAVNRAGTTPHDPLPEVEL
;
A
#
# COMPACT_ATOMS: atom_id res chain seq x y z
N MET A 1 23.91 -30.57 61.09
CA MET A 1 23.50 -30.27 59.70
C MET A 1 22.91 -28.86 59.66
N SER A 2 23.67 -27.90 59.19
CA SER A 2 23.25 -26.49 59.13
C SER A 2 22.52 -26.27 57.80
N THR A 3 21.21 -26.01 57.86
CA THR A 3 20.39 -25.69 56.69
C THR A 3 20.70 -24.27 56.25
N THR A 4 21.43 -24.11 55.14
CA THR A 4 21.67 -22.84 54.51
C THR A 4 20.33 -22.31 53.92
N GLN A 5 19.70 -21.35 54.61
CA GLN A 5 18.53 -20.68 54.08
C GLN A 5 18.96 -19.87 52.85
N ILE A 6 18.37 -20.20 51.69
CA ILE A 6 18.51 -19.40 50.46
C ILE A 6 17.73 -18.10 50.69
N PRO A 7 18.34 -16.90 50.60
CA PRO A 7 17.63 -15.66 50.78
C PRO A 7 16.57 -15.46 49.70
N ASP A 8 15.41 -14.98 50.10
CA ASP A 8 14.32 -14.64 49.18
C ASP A 8 14.78 -13.72 48.04
N PRO A 9 14.34 -13.96 46.80
CA PRO A 9 14.74 -13.14 45.68
C PRO A 9 14.24 -11.68 45.87
N ILE A 10 15.19 -10.75 45.88
CA ILE A 10 14.89 -9.30 45.98
C ILE A 10 14.02 -8.91 44.81
N ARG A 11 12.76 -8.62 45.05
CA ARG A 11 11.85 -8.03 44.05
C ARG A 11 12.21 -6.57 43.84
N ALA A 12 13.00 -6.27 42.81
CA ALA A 12 13.30 -4.91 42.41
C ALA A 12 12.00 -4.18 42.00
N LYS A 13 11.58 -3.17 42.75
CA LYS A 13 10.54 -2.24 42.32
C LYS A 13 11.13 -1.32 41.26
N ALA A 14 10.40 -1.16 40.14
CA ALA A 14 10.81 -0.21 39.10
C ALA A 14 10.87 1.19 39.71
N ALA A 15 12.01 1.89 39.52
CA ALA A 15 12.17 3.26 39.96
C ALA A 15 11.14 4.18 39.28
N PRO A 16 10.50 5.08 40.02
CA PRO A 16 9.57 6.04 39.43
C PRO A 16 10.30 6.88 38.39
N ARG A 17 9.71 6.99 37.19
CA ARG A 17 10.24 7.77 36.07
C ARG A 17 9.45 9.08 35.94
N PRO A 18 9.79 10.15 36.68
CA PRO A 18 9.01 11.39 36.67
C PRO A 18 8.95 12.04 35.30
N GLY A 19 9.99 11.87 34.46
CA GLY A 19 10.03 12.38 33.09
C GLY A 19 8.93 11.81 32.19
N THR A 20 8.45 10.58 32.41
CA THR A 20 7.35 10.01 31.63
C THR A 20 6.01 10.65 31.98
N TRP A 21 5.80 11.03 33.22
CA TRP A 21 4.60 11.74 33.65
C TRP A 21 4.60 13.20 33.19
N ILE A 22 5.75 13.87 33.24
CA ILE A 22 5.90 15.25 32.74
C ILE A 22 5.61 15.29 31.24
N SER A 23 6.19 14.38 30.45
CA SER A 23 5.93 14.30 29.01
C SER A 23 4.45 13.98 28.71
N ALA A 24 3.84 13.08 29.48
CA ALA A 24 2.41 12.78 29.33
C ALA A 24 1.51 13.99 29.60
N VAL A 25 1.80 14.76 30.64
CA VAL A 25 1.06 16.00 30.97
C VAL A 25 1.23 17.05 29.88
N ILE A 26 2.45 17.24 29.36
CA ILE A 26 2.71 18.17 28.25
C ILE A 26 1.92 17.75 27.00
N VAL A 27 1.98 16.49 26.61
CA VAL A 27 1.23 15.97 25.45
C VAL A 27 -0.28 16.13 25.66
N ALA A 28 -0.79 15.82 26.86
CA ALA A 28 -2.20 16.01 27.18
C ALA A 28 -2.62 17.48 27.12
N ALA A 29 -1.81 18.39 27.65
CA ALA A 29 -2.09 19.83 27.58
C ALA A 29 -2.10 20.35 26.14
N LEU A 30 -1.15 19.93 25.30
CA LEU A 30 -1.12 20.28 23.88
C LEU A 30 -2.34 19.70 23.14
N ALA A 31 -2.73 18.46 23.42
CA ALA A 31 -3.90 17.83 22.81
C ALA A 31 -5.20 18.56 23.21
N LEU A 32 -5.35 18.90 24.49
CA LEU A 32 -6.51 19.67 24.97
C LEU A 32 -6.54 21.08 24.37
N GLY A 33 -5.39 21.75 24.26
CA GLY A 33 -5.27 23.04 23.59
C GLY A 33 -5.65 22.98 22.11
N LEU A 34 -5.22 21.94 21.40
CA LEU A 34 -5.62 21.70 20.02
C LEU A 34 -7.12 21.45 19.88
N ILE A 35 -7.69 20.60 20.74
CA ILE A 35 -9.13 20.33 20.75
C ILE A 35 -9.91 21.62 21.01
N TRP A 36 -9.51 22.38 22.01
CA TRP A 36 -10.11 23.68 22.32
C TRP A 36 -10.06 24.63 21.13
N PHE A 37 -8.89 24.77 20.48
CA PHE A 37 -8.73 25.57 19.27
C PHE A 37 -9.66 25.11 18.16
N LEU A 38 -9.73 23.80 17.89
CA LEU A 38 -10.59 23.24 16.85
C LEU A 38 -12.08 23.45 17.13
N VAL A 39 -12.51 23.34 18.39
CA VAL A 39 -13.93 23.51 18.77
C VAL A 39 -14.37 24.97 18.75
N THR A 40 -13.49 25.88 19.17
CA THR A 40 -13.84 27.31 19.34
C THR A 40 -13.52 28.17 18.13
N ASN A 41 -12.78 27.66 17.15
CA ASN A 41 -12.39 28.46 15.98
C ASN A 41 -13.60 28.72 15.06
N PRO A 42 -14.03 29.99 14.89
CA PRO A 42 -15.21 30.32 14.11
C PRO A 42 -15.06 29.96 12.61
N VAL A 43 -13.85 29.89 12.11
CA VAL A 43 -13.57 29.57 10.68
C VAL A 43 -13.98 28.13 10.33
N LEU A 44 -14.06 27.25 11.33
CA LEU A 44 -14.42 25.85 11.09
C LEU A 44 -15.95 25.66 10.89
N GLU A 45 -16.76 26.65 11.26
CA GLU A 45 -18.21 26.67 11.05
C GLU A 45 -18.88 25.31 11.26
N TRP A 46 -18.77 24.73 12.46
CA TRP A 46 -19.29 23.38 12.75
C TRP A 46 -20.78 23.22 12.43
N GLY A 47 -21.56 24.29 12.44
CA GLY A 47 -22.96 24.30 11.98
C GLY A 47 -23.09 23.96 10.50
N THR A 48 -22.24 24.56 9.66
CA THR A 48 -22.15 24.27 8.22
C THR A 48 -21.68 22.82 8.00
N VAL A 49 -20.67 22.35 8.74
CA VAL A 49 -20.24 20.94 8.69
C VAL A 49 -21.38 19.99 8.98
N ALA A 50 -22.14 20.23 10.08
CA ALA A 50 -23.26 19.36 10.46
C ALA A 50 -24.36 19.36 9.40
N THR A 51 -24.68 20.51 8.81
CA THR A 51 -25.70 20.66 7.77
C THR A 51 -25.38 19.85 6.52
N TYR A 52 -24.12 19.89 6.07
CA TYR A 52 -23.71 19.27 4.81
C TYR A 52 -23.15 17.87 4.96
N LEU A 53 -22.92 17.38 6.18
CA LEU A 53 -22.36 16.03 6.41
C LEU A 53 -23.23 14.94 5.78
N LEU A 54 -24.56 15.07 5.87
CA LEU A 54 -25.52 14.12 5.30
C LEU A 54 -26.29 14.70 4.11
N ASP A 55 -25.77 15.77 3.48
CA ASP A 55 -26.35 16.29 2.25
C ASP A 55 -26.40 15.21 1.17
N VAL A 56 -27.51 15.18 0.40
CA VAL A 56 -27.76 14.15 -0.61
C VAL A 56 -26.63 14.06 -1.64
N LYS A 57 -26.06 15.21 -2.09
CA LYS A 57 -24.97 15.24 -3.07
C LYS A 57 -23.68 14.70 -2.49
N VAL A 58 -23.41 14.98 -1.22
CA VAL A 58 -22.23 14.44 -0.50
C VAL A 58 -22.35 12.94 -0.35
N VAL A 59 -23.50 12.43 0.09
CA VAL A 59 -23.73 10.97 0.24
C VAL A 59 -23.68 10.26 -1.13
N GLN A 60 -24.25 10.86 -2.16
CA GLN A 60 -24.09 10.34 -3.53
C GLN A 60 -22.62 10.33 -3.97
N GLY A 61 -21.88 11.39 -3.65
CA GLY A 61 -20.44 11.49 -3.91
C GLY A 61 -19.64 10.37 -3.22
N VAL A 62 -20.01 10.01 -1.99
CA VAL A 62 -19.45 8.82 -1.29
C VAL A 62 -19.68 7.55 -2.11
N GLY A 63 -20.91 7.35 -2.61
CA GLY A 63 -21.23 6.17 -3.43
C GLY A 63 -20.37 6.10 -4.70
N TRP A 64 -20.19 7.22 -5.41
CA TRP A 64 -19.35 7.28 -6.60
C TRP A 64 -17.87 7.05 -6.28
N THR A 65 -17.37 7.59 -5.17
CA THR A 65 -16.00 7.36 -4.69
C THR A 65 -15.74 5.88 -4.41
N LEU A 66 -16.69 5.19 -3.76
CA LEU A 66 -16.60 3.75 -3.52
C LEU A 66 -16.62 2.96 -4.83
N LEU A 67 -17.50 3.32 -5.76
CA LEU A 67 -17.58 2.67 -7.09
C LEU A 67 -16.28 2.85 -7.87
N LEU A 68 -15.72 4.06 -7.90
CA LEU A 68 -14.41 4.33 -8.51
C LEU A 68 -13.33 3.45 -7.87
N THR A 69 -13.28 3.38 -6.54
CA THR A 69 -12.31 2.56 -5.82
C THR A 69 -12.40 1.09 -6.25
N VAL A 70 -13.60 0.52 -6.23
CA VAL A 70 -13.82 -0.90 -6.57
C VAL A 70 -13.44 -1.19 -8.02
N LEU A 71 -13.91 -0.39 -8.96
CA LEU A 71 -13.66 -0.63 -10.39
C LEU A 71 -12.17 -0.41 -10.74
N SER A 72 -11.53 0.60 -10.17
CA SER A 72 -10.10 0.83 -10.36
C SER A 72 -9.25 -0.28 -9.77
N MET A 73 -9.61 -0.82 -8.58
CA MET A 73 -8.94 -1.97 -7.99
C MET A 73 -9.12 -3.25 -8.81
N ILE A 74 -10.31 -3.48 -9.37
CA ILE A 74 -10.56 -4.63 -10.27
C ILE A 74 -9.69 -4.50 -11.52
N LEU A 75 -9.73 -3.35 -12.19
CA LEU A 75 -8.92 -3.09 -13.39
C LEU A 75 -7.43 -3.21 -13.06
N GLY A 76 -6.98 -2.58 -11.98
CA GLY A 76 -5.60 -2.64 -11.51
C GLY A 76 -5.14 -4.06 -11.24
N THR A 77 -5.97 -4.89 -10.60
CA THR A 77 -5.66 -6.30 -10.33
C THR A 77 -5.52 -7.11 -11.62
N VAL A 78 -6.42 -6.93 -12.60
CA VAL A 78 -6.35 -7.62 -13.90
C VAL A 78 -5.07 -7.24 -14.65
N VAL A 79 -4.76 -5.94 -14.69
CA VAL A 79 -3.54 -5.43 -15.34
C VAL A 79 -2.29 -5.91 -14.61
N ALA A 80 -2.29 -5.91 -13.28
CA ALA A 80 -1.19 -6.41 -12.46
C ALA A 80 -0.89 -7.89 -12.68
N LEU A 81 -1.92 -8.72 -12.73
CA LEU A 81 -1.77 -10.16 -13.03
C LEU A 81 -1.17 -10.36 -14.42
N THR A 82 -1.68 -9.63 -15.42
CA THR A 82 -1.15 -9.67 -16.79
C THR A 82 0.32 -9.25 -16.82
N ALA A 83 0.67 -8.11 -16.19
CA ALA A 83 2.04 -7.63 -16.12
C ALA A 83 2.97 -8.60 -15.38
N ALA A 84 2.51 -9.19 -14.27
CA ALA A 84 3.28 -10.18 -13.52
C ALA A 84 3.56 -11.46 -14.33
N ILE A 85 2.58 -11.93 -15.11
CA ILE A 85 2.73 -13.08 -16.02
C ILE A 85 3.74 -12.73 -17.13
N MET A 86 3.56 -11.59 -17.80
CA MET A 86 4.47 -11.11 -18.85
C MET A 86 5.91 -10.96 -18.33
N ARG A 87 6.09 -10.49 -17.09
CA ARG A 87 7.40 -10.31 -16.46
C ARG A 87 8.15 -11.62 -16.24
N ARG A 88 7.44 -12.73 -16.09
CA ARG A 88 8.00 -14.09 -15.91
C ARG A 88 8.14 -14.86 -17.22
N SER A 89 7.69 -14.30 -18.34
CA SER A 89 7.79 -14.92 -19.65
C SER A 89 9.24 -15.11 -20.09
N GLU A 90 9.52 -16.18 -20.78
CA GLU A 90 10.79 -16.41 -21.48
C GLU A 90 10.96 -15.44 -22.67
N ASN A 91 9.86 -14.94 -23.22
CA ASN A 91 9.87 -13.99 -24.32
C ASN A 91 10.40 -12.61 -23.85
N PRO A 92 11.55 -12.14 -24.42
CA PRO A 92 12.16 -10.88 -24.01
C PRO A 92 11.28 -9.66 -24.33
N VAL A 93 10.43 -9.72 -25.36
CA VAL A 93 9.51 -8.63 -25.72
C VAL A 93 8.46 -8.46 -24.63
N LEU A 94 7.81 -9.54 -24.19
CA LEU A 94 6.81 -9.48 -23.11
C LEU A 94 7.42 -8.97 -21.80
N ARG A 95 8.62 -9.43 -21.46
CA ARG A 95 9.34 -8.91 -20.28
C ARG A 95 9.65 -7.42 -20.41
N GLY A 96 10.08 -6.98 -21.60
CA GLY A 96 10.37 -5.58 -21.88
C GLY A 96 9.14 -4.68 -21.77
N VAL A 97 8.02 -5.09 -22.35
CA VAL A 97 6.74 -4.36 -22.29
C VAL A 97 6.26 -4.25 -20.84
N SER A 98 6.26 -5.35 -20.09
CA SER A 98 5.88 -5.32 -18.67
C SER A 98 6.81 -4.41 -17.85
N TRP A 99 8.11 -4.45 -18.11
CA TRP A 99 9.07 -3.58 -17.44
C TRP A 99 8.79 -2.10 -17.74
N ALA A 100 8.61 -1.77 -19.01
CA ALA A 100 8.34 -0.40 -19.45
C ALA A 100 7.04 0.13 -18.85
N TYR A 101 5.97 -0.68 -18.84
CA TYR A 101 4.71 -0.35 -18.21
C TYR A 101 4.90 -0.01 -16.72
N ILE A 102 5.51 -0.91 -15.95
CA ILE A 102 5.73 -0.71 -14.51
C ILE A 102 6.61 0.52 -14.27
N PHE A 103 7.67 0.70 -15.07
CA PHE A 103 8.58 1.84 -14.96
C PHE A 103 7.86 3.17 -15.19
N VAL A 104 7.07 3.28 -16.26
CA VAL A 104 6.37 4.50 -16.63
C VAL A 104 5.29 4.84 -15.61
N PHE A 105 4.41 3.88 -15.28
CA PHE A 105 3.26 4.16 -14.41
C PHE A 105 3.66 4.38 -12.93
N ARG A 106 4.77 3.83 -12.48
CA ARG A 106 5.33 4.14 -11.14
C ARG A 106 6.24 5.36 -11.12
N GLY A 107 6.79 5.74 -12.26
CA GLY A 107 7.68 6.90 -12.37
C GLY A 107 6.97 8.24 -12.54
N ILE A 108 5.73 8.24 -13.02
CA ILE A 108 4.94 9.45 -13.25
C ILE A 108 3.93 9.64 -12.10
N PRO A 109 3.78 10.85 -11.52
CA PRO A 109 2.77 11.10 -10.50
C PRO A 109 1.36 10.76 -10.99
N VAL A 110 0.55 10.12 -10.15
CA VAL A 110 -0.82 9.71 -10.51
C VAL A 110 -1.69 10.90 -10.95
N TYR A 111 -1.52 12.07 -10.33
CA TYR A 111 -2.22 13.29 -10.74
C TYR A 111 -1.97 13.64 -12.22
N THR A 112 -0.71 13.61 -12.65
CA THR A 112 -0.33 13.87 -14.05
C THR A 112 -0.94 12.85 -15.00
N GLN A 113 -0.99 11.58 -14.60
CA GLN A 113 -1.64 10.52 -15.36
C GLN A 113 -3.14 10.78 -15.48
N LEU A 114 -3.82 11.20 -14.40
CA LEU A 114 -5.25 11.54 -14.43
C LEU A 114 -5.54 12.70 -15.35
N VAL A 115 -4.72 13.77 -15.32
CA VAL A 115 -4.84 14.89 -16.29
C VAL A 115 -4.71 14.39 -17.71
N PHE A 116 -3.73 13.54 -18.01
CA PHE A 116 -3.55 12.93 -19.34
C PHE A 116 -4.80 12.16 -19.78
N TRP A 117 -5.34 11.28 -18.93
CA TRP A 117 -6.52 10.49 -19.26
C TRP A 117 -7.78 11.36 -19.39
N GLY A 118 -7.89 12.42 -18.58
CA GLY A 118 -8.98 13.40 -18.68
C GLY A 118 -8.95 14.20 -19.99
N LEU A 119 -7.76 14.46 -20.52
CA LEU A 119 -7.56 15.17 -21.79
C LEU A 119 -7.42 14.23 -22.99
N PHE A 120 -7.46 12.91 -22.79
CA PHE A 120 -7.20 11.92 -23.84
C PHE A 120 -8.13 12.09 -25.06
N THR A 121 -9.40 12.44 -24.82
CA THR A 121 -10.38 12.70 -25.89
C THR A 121 -10.06 13.93 -26.74
N VAL A 122 -9.26 14.85 -26.23
CA VAL A 122 -8.76 16.02 -26.98
C VAL A 122 -7.55 15.60 -27.83
N ILE A 123 -6.68 14.73 -27.30
CA ILE A 123 -5.48 14.25 -28.00
C ILE A 123 -5.86 13.27 -29.12
N VAL A 124 -6.85 12.41 -28.86
CA VAL A 124 -7.38 11.41 -29.82
C VAL A 124 -8.88 11.60 -29.95
N PRO A 125 -9.36 12.52 -30.81
CA PRO A 125 -10.80 12.83 -30.91
C PRO A 125 -11.62 11.67 -31.48
N LYS A 126 -11.01 10.84 -32.37
CA LYS A 126 -11.67 9.71 -33.03
C LYS A 126 -10.77 8.49 -33.01
N ILE A 127 -11.36 7.34 -32.79
CA ILE A 127 -10.71 6.03 -32.99
C ILE A 127 -11.21 5.50 -34.33
N VAL A 128 -10.29 5.33 -35.27
CA VAL A 128 -10.59 4.83 -36.62
C VAL A 128 -10.04 3.43 -36.76
N ILE A 129 -10.89 2.52 -37.18
CA ILE A 129 -10.52 1.17 -37.60
C ILE A 129 -10.62 1.13 -39.12
N GLY A 130 -9.49 0.95 -39.80
CA GLY A 130 -9.41 0.96 -41.26
C GLY A 130 -8.07 0.45 -41.76
N VAL A 131 -7.88 0.51 -43.09
CA VAL A 131 -6.61 0.17 -43.70
C VAL A 131 -5.64 1.36 -43.54
N PRO A 132 -4.42 1.15 -43.05
CA PRO A 132 -3.44 2.23 -42.99
C PRO A 132 -3.32 2.93 -44.36
N PHE A 133 -3.54 4.25 -44.37
CA PHE A 133 -3.55 5.09 -45.58
C PHE A 133 -4.66 4.78 -46.59
N GLY A 134 -5.70 3.99 -46.21
CA GLY A 134 -6.83 3.59 -47.02
C GLY A 134 -8.18 4.02 -46.44
N PRO A 135 -9.30 3.42 -46.89
CA PRO A 135 -10.63 3.80 -46.42
C PRO A 135 -10.84 3.48 -44.92
N GLU A 136 -11.53 4.40 -44.24
CA GLU A 136 -12.03 4.19 -42.89
C GLU A 136 -13.19 3.20 -42.92
N LEU A 137 -13.07 2.06 -42.27
CA LEU A 137 -14.11 1.05 -42.16
C LEU A 137 -15.11 1.37 -41.05
N LEU A 138 -14.62 1.81 -39.91
CA LEU A 138 -15.39 2.20 -38.74
C LEU A 138 -14.72 3.39 -38.06
N SER A 139 -15.50 4.37 -37.63
CA SER A 139 -14.99 5.47 -36.82
C SER A 139 -15.89 5.71 -35.61
N PHE A 140 -15.29 5.86 -34.45
CA PHE A 140 -15.97 6.11 -33.18
C PHE A 140 -15.46 7.39 -32.57
N SER A 141 -16.37 8.19 -32.01
CA SER A 141 -15.96 9.33 -31.18
C SER A 141 -15.31 8.78 -29.90
N THR A 142 -14.07 9.20 -29.63
CA THR A 142 -13.39 8.78 -28.40
C THR A 142 -14.15 9.28 -27.18
N ARG A 143 -14.82 10.43 -27.26
CA ARG A 143 -15.62 11.00 -26.18
C ARG A 143 -16.80 10.12 -25.78
N ASP A 144 -17.40 9.41 -26.75
CA ASP A 144 -18.55 8.52 -26.48
C ASP A 144 -18.10 7.21 -25.84
N LEU A 145 -16.88 6.75 -26.17
CA LEU A 145 -16.29 5.54 -25.62
C LEU A 145 -15.62 5.78 -24.26
N LEU A 146 -14.89 6.89 -24.14
CA LEU A 146 -14.13 7.24 -22.94
C LEU A 146 -14.81 8.43 -22.24
N THR A 147 -15.86 8.14 -21.47
CA THR A 147 -16.48 9.15 -20.61
C THR A 147 -15.52 9.56 -19.49
N ALA A 148 -15.75 10.72 -18.86
CA ALA A 148 -14.93 11.19 -17.72
C ALA A 148 -14.81 10.14 -16.61
N PHE A 149 -15.87 9.39 -16.33
CA PHE A 149 -15.87 8.29 -15.37
C PHE A 149 -14.87 7.18 -15.77
N TRP A 150 -14.92 6.72 -17.01
CA TRP A 150 -14.01 5.68 -17.47
C TRP A 150 -12.58 6.18 -17.59
N ALA A 151 -12.37 7.45 -17.94
CA ALA A 151 -11.03 8.06 -17.91
C ALA A 151 -10.43 8.04 -16.49
N ALA A 152 -11.25 8.31 -15.45
CA ALA A 152 -10.84 8.20 -14.06
C ALA A 152 -10.53 6.76 -13.68
N VAL A 153 -11.40 5.80 -13.99
CA VAL A 153 -11.20 4.37 -13.69
C VAL A 153 -9.94 3.83 -14.35
N ILE A 154 -9.70 4.18 -15.64
CA ILE A 154 -8.53 3.75 -16.38
C ILE A 154 -7.26 4.37 -15.81
N GLY A 155 -7.26 5.69 -15.56
CA GLY A 155 -6.10 6.39 -15.02
C GLY A 155 -5.68 5.83 -13.65
N LEU A 156 -6.63 5.68 -12.75
CA LEU A 156 -6.40 5.09 -11.43
C LEU A 156 -6.00 3.61 -11.53
N GLY A 157 -6.74 2.82 -12.31
CA GLY A 157 -6.52 1.38 -12.42
C GLY A 157 -5.19 1.01 -13.09
N LEU A 158 -4.76 1.75 -14.12
CA LEU A 158 -3.45 1.52 -14.74
C LEU A 158 -2.31 1.92 -13.82
N ASN A 159 -2.46 3.01 -13.06
CA ASN A 159 -1.46 3.37 -12.06
C ASN A 159 -1.35 2.29 -10.99
N GLU A 160 -2.47 1.91 -10.40
CA GLU A 160 -2.54 0.88 -9.35
C GLU A 160 -2.02 -0.47 -9.82
N GLY A 161 -2.35 -0.86 -11.06
CA GLY A 161 -1.89 -2.10 -11.65
C GLY A 161 -0.36 -2.25 -11.66
N ALA A 162 0.36 -1.15 -11.81
CA ALA A 162 1.82 -1.16 -11.76
C ALA A 162 2.37 -1.43 -10.35
N TYR A 163 1.72 -0.89 -9.30
CA TYR A 163 2.07 -1.16 -7.90
C TYR A 163 1.71 -2.59 -7.52
N LEU A 164 0.50 -3.02 -7.85
CA LEU A 164 0.05 -4.39 -7.57
C LEU A 164 0.88 -5.45 -8.30
N ALA A 165 1.38 -5.18 -9.52
CA ALA A 165 2.24 -6.09 -10.25
C ALA A 165 3.55 -6.39 -9.47
N GLU A 166 4.14 -5.38 -8.83
CA GLU A 166 5.33 -5.56 -7.99
C GLU A 166 5.01 -6.29 -6.68
N ILE A 167 3.85 -6.03 -6.06
CA ILE A 167 3.39 -6.77 -4.89
C ILE A 167 3.23 -8.25 -5.22
N ILE A 168 2.55 -8.57 -6.34
CA ILE A 168 2.37 -9.94 -6.80
C ILE A 168 3.72 -10.59 -7.09
N ARG A 169 4.62 -9.91 -7.80
CA ARG A 169 5.96 -10.40 -8.10
C ARG A 169 6.76 -10.69 -6.84
N SER A 170 6.73 -9.79 -5.87
CA SER A 170 7.41 -9.95 -4.57
C SER A 170 6.86 -11.14 -3.80
N GLY A 171 5.54 -11.27 -3.72
CA GLY A 171 4.90 -12.40 -3.05
C GLY A 171 5.19 -13.74 -3.71
N LEU A 172 5.18 -13.82 -5.05
CA LEU A 172 5.56 -15.05 -5.75
C LEU A 172 7.04 -15.42 -5.54
N ASN A 173 7.92 -14.43 -5.40
CA ASN A 173 9.34 -14.65 -5.17
C ASN A 173 9.68 -14.93 -3.69
N SER A 174 8.78 -14.68 -2.75
CA SER A 174 8.98 -14.98 -1.33
C SER A 174 8.88 -16.47 -0.99
N VAL A 175 8.32 -17.27 -1.89
CA VAL A 175 8.23 -18.73 -1.69
C VAL A 175 9.60 -19.36 -1.93
N ASP A 176 10.01 -20.22 -0.98
CA ASP A 176 11.29 -20.90 -1.04
C ASP A 176 11.44 -21.73 -2.32
N LYS A 177 12.61 -21.60 -2.98
CA LYS A 177 12.91 -22.29 -4.25
C LYS A 177 12.92 -23.82 -4.07
N GLY A 178 13.28 -24.32 -2.89
CA GLY A 178 13.23 -25.74 -2.55
C GLY A 178 11.83 -26.35 -2.68
N GLN A 179 10.75 -25.54 -2.46
CA GLN A 179 9.38 -26.00 -2.71
C GLN A 179 9.16 -26.33 -4.20
N THR A 180 9.71 -25.52 -5.09
CA THR A 180 9.63 -25.75 -6.54
C THR A 180 10.48 -26.96 -6.95
N GLU A 181 11.70 -27.09 -6.41
CA GLU A 181 12.62 -28.18 -6.72
C GLU A 181 12.08 -29.52 -6.24
N ALA A 182 11.61 -29.59 -4.98
CA ALA A 182 10.98 -30.79 -4.42
C ALA A 182 9.73 -31.21 -5.23
N SER A 183 8.91 -30.24 -5.63
CA SER A 183 7.73 -30.52 -6.43
C SER A 183 8.07 -31.07 -7.83
N LYS A 184 9.13 -30.55 -8.45
CA LYS A 184 9.65 -31.10 -9.73
C LYS A 184 10.22 -32.50 -9.58
N ALA A 185 10.92 -32.79 -8.48
CA ALA A 185 11.42 -34.14 -8.18
C ALA A 185 10.30 -35.17 -8.04
N LEU A 186 9.10 -34.71 -7.60
CA LEU A 186 7.88 -35.53 -7.55
C LEU A 186 7.14 -35.61 -8.90
N GLY A 187 7.71 -35.09 -10.00
CA GLY A 187 7.12 -35.15 -11.33
C GLY A 187 5.97 -34.15 -11.58
N MET A 188 5.79 -33.14 -10.71
CA MET A 188 4.73 -32.15 -10.87
C MET A 188 5.03 -31.18 -12.02
N GLY A 189 4.04 -30.95 -12.89
CA GLY A 189 4.14 -29.94 -13.95
C GLY A 189 4.09 -28.50 -13.40
N ASN A 190 4.76 -27.56 -14.09
CA ASN A 190 4.91 -26.17 -13.66
C ASN A 190 3.58 -25.46 -13.28
N GLY A 191 2.49 -25.69 -14.04
CA GLY A 191 1.16 -25.12 -13.74
C GLY A 191 0.57 -25.66 -12.42
N THR A 192 0.78 -26.94 -12.14
CA THR A 192 0.33 -27.59 -10.89
C THR A 192 1.14 -27.06 -9.70
N ILE A 193 2.46 -26.93 -9.86
CA ILE A 193 3.35 -26.34 -8.85
C ILE A 193 2.89 -24.92 -8.53
N LEU A 194 2.69 -24.08 -9.56
CA LEU A 194 2.25 -22.70 -9.37
C LEU A 194 0.92 -22.66 -8.59
N ARG A 195 -0.09 -23.40 -9.05
CA ARG A 195 -1.45 -23.32 -8.49
C ARG A 195 -1.57 -23.94 -7.09
N ARG A 196 -0.91 -25.10 -6.85
CA ARG A 196 -1.11 -25.87 -5.62
C ARG A 196 -0.06 -25.59 -4.53
N ILE A 197 1.12 -25.11 -4.91
CA ILE A 197 2.23 -24.94 -3.97
C ILE A 197 2.58 -23.47 -3.80
N ILE A 198 2.87 -22.75 -4.91
CA ILE A 198 3.40 -21.39 -4.87
C ILE A 198 2.30 -20.37 -4.54
N VAL A 199 1.21 -20.35 -5.30
CA VAL A 199 0.15 -19.33 -5.14
C VAL A 199 -0.45 -19.36 -3.72
N PRO A 200 -0.83 -20.51 -3.11
CA PRO A 200 -1.38 -20.51 -1.76
C PRO A 200 -0.41 -19.96 -0.69
N GLN A 201 0.89 -20.18 -0.87
CA GLN A 201 1.91 -19.63 0.03
C GLN A 201 2.15 -18.15 -0.25
N ALA A 202 2.26 -17.74 -1.51
CA ALA A 202 2.45 -16.37 -1.94
C ALA A 202 1.29 -15.45 -1.50
N MET A 203 0.04 -15.94 -1.50
CA MET A 203 -1.13 -15.15 -1.11
C MET A 203 -1.03 -14.60 0.32
N ARG A 204 -0.35 -15.29 1.21
CA ARG A 204 -0.10 -14.79 2.59
C ARG A 204 0.74 -13.52 2.60
N VAL A 205 1.62 -13.35 1.62
CA VAL A 205 2.50 -12.19 1.46
C VAL A 205 1.86 -11.13 0.58
N ILE A 206 1.00 -11.53 -0.38
CA ILE A 206 0.34 -10.63 -1.35
C ILE A 206 -0.87 -9.92 -0.71
N VAL A 207 -1.72 -10.66 0.02
CA VAL A 207 -3.02 -10.14 0.48
C VAL A 207 -2.91 -8.96 1.46
N PRO A 208 -2.00 -8.96 2.46
CA PRO A 208 -1.88 -7.81 3.36
C PRO A 208 -1.53 -6.50 2.65
N PRO A 209 -0.48 -6.41 1.80
CA PRO A 209 -0.21 -5.20 1.03
C PRO A 209 -1.36 -4.80 0.09
N LEU A 210 -2.03 -5.78 -0.57
CA LEU A 210 -3.15 -5.51 -1.48
C LEU A 210 -4.32 -4.82 -0.75
N GLY A 211 -4.61 -5.20 0.49
CA GLY A 211 -5.61 -4.52 1.29
C GLY A 211 -5.19 -3.09 1.65
N ASN A 212 -3.90 -2.85 1.95
CA ASN A 212 -3.37 -1.51 2.18
C ASN A 212 -3.48 -0.63 0.92
N GLU A 213 -3.19 -1.19 -0.27
CA GLU A 213 -3.37 -0.48 -1.54
C GLU A 213 -4.85 -0.15 -1.80
N THR A 214 -5.78 -1.02 -1.42
CA THR A 214 -7.22 -0.72 -1.53
C THR A 214 -7.62 0.51 -0.68
N ILE A 215 -7.09 0.63 0.54
CA ILE A 215 -7.28 1.80 1.40
C ILE A 215 -6.59 3.03 0.80
N GLY A 216 -5.40 2.84 0.22
CA GLY A 216 -4.67 3.86 -0.52
C GLY A 216 -5.47 4.39 -1.71
N MET A 217 -6.00 3.48 -2.54
CA MET A 217 -6.81 3.80 -3.71
C MET A 217 -8.03 4.65 -3.35
N LEU A 218 -8.77 4.29 -2.28
CA LEU A 218 -9.90 5.10 -1.81
C LEU A 218 -9.49 6.57 -1.58
N LYS A 219 -8.35 6.82 -0.97
CA LYS A 219 -7.84 8.19 -0.75
C LYS A 219 -7.37 8.85 -2.04
N THR A 220 -6.77 8.08 -2.94
CA THR A 220 -6.28 8.56 -4.23
C THR A 220 -7.42 9.00 -5.16
N THR A 221 -8.65 8.48 -4.98
CA THR A 221 -9.81 8.98 -5.73
C THR A 221 -10.05 10.47 -5.55
N SER A 222 -9.61 11.07 -4.45
CA SER A 222 -9.70 12.54 -4.26
C SER A 222 -8.98 13.35 -5.33
N LEU A 223 -8.02 12.76 -6.04
CA LEU A 223 -7.29 13.38 -7.14
C LEU A 223 -8.06 13.35 -8.47
N VAL A 224 -9.22 12.69 -8.52
CA VAL A 224 -10.08 12.60 -9.72
C VAL A 224 -10.64 13.97 -10.12
N LEU A 225 -10.55 14.98 -9.27
CA LEU A 225 -10.73 16.39 -9.66
C LEU A 225 -9.90 16.80 -10.90
N ALA A 226 -8.79 16.11 -11.18
CA ALA A 226 -7.99 16.33 -12.39
C ALA A 226 -8.67 15.87 -13.69
N VAL A 227 -9.71 15.03 -13.58
CA VAL A 227 -10.54 14.54 -14.68
C VAL A 227 -11.86 15.32 -14.64
N PRO A 228 -12.55 15.60 -15.78
CA PRO A 228 -13.83 16.29 -15.78
C PRO A 228 -15.00 15.39 -15.28
N PHE A 229 -14.77 14.62 -14.21
CA PHE A 229 -15.76 13.81 -13.51
C PHE A 229 -16.26 14.55 -12.27
N THR A 230 -17.57 14.76 -12.21
CA THR A 230 -18.18 15.73 -11.30
C THR A 230 -19.05 15.11 -10.20
N LEU A 231 -18.98 13.80 -10.00
CA LEU A 231 -19.89 13.10 -9.11
C LEU A 231 -19.23 12.51 -7.86
N ASP A 232 -17.89 12.50 -7.77
CA ASP A 232 -17.19 11.99 -6.60
C ASP A 232 -17.33 12.91 -5.37
N LEU A 233 -16.98 12.39 -4.21
CA LEU A 233 -17.09 13.08 -2.92
C LEU A 233 -16.33 14.43 -2.91
N THR A 234 -15.10 14.43 -3.44
CA THR A 234 -14.25 15.64 -3.44
C THR A 234 -14.83 16.72 -4.33
N PHE A 235 -15.35 16.35 -5.51
CA PHE A 235 -16.02 17.30 -6.39
C PHE A 235 -17.33 17.79 -5.78
N ALA A 236 -18.15 16.92 -5.19
CA ALA A 236 -19.40 17.28 -4.56
C ALA A 236 -19.21 18.32 -3.45
N THR A 237 -18.27 18.06 -2.53
CA THR A 237 -17.95 19.00 -1.44
C THR A 237 -17.34 20.30 -1.96
N ASN A 238 -16.43 20.24 -2.92
CA ASN A 238 -15.82 21.43 -3.53
C ASN A 238 -16.85 22.27 -4.28
N GLY A 239 -17.78 21.64 -5.00
CA GLY A 239 -18.86 22.31 -5.70
C GLY A 239 -19.81 23.08 -4.76
N ILE A 240 -20.10 22.55 -3.58
CA ILE A 240 -20.87 23.23 -2.53
C ILE A 240 -20.02 24.35 -1.92
N ALA A 241 -18.77 24.08 -1.58
CA ALA A 241 -17.83 25.04 -1.02
C ALA A 241 -17.68 26.31 -1.87
N ASN A 242 -17.55 26.13 -3.19
CA ASN A 242 -17.43 27.26 -4.13
C ASN A 242 -18.71 28.09 -4.22
N LYS A 243 -19.89 27.50 -4.06
CA LYS A 243 -21.18 28.22 -4.06
C LYS A 243 -21.41 29.02 -2.80
N LEU A 244 -20.96 28.51 -1.66
CA LEU A 244 -21.15 29.12 -0.35
C LEU A 244 -19.97 30.00 0.09
N PHE A 245 -18.85 29.95 -0.65
CA PHE A 245 -17.59 30.59 -0.27
C PHE A 245 -17.05 30.09 1.08
N THR A 246 -17.36 28.83 1.45
CA THR A 246 -16.97 28.17 2.72
C THR A 246 -16.12 26.93 2.45
N PRO A 247 -14.84 27.07 1.98
CA PRO A 247 -14.02 25.93 1.60
C PRO A 247 -13.63 25.06 2.80
N ILE A 248 -13.35 25.65 3.96
CA ILE A 248 -12.85 24.92 5.13
C ILE A 248 -13.90 23.98 5.72
N PRO A 249 -15.16 24.39 5.99
CA PRO A 249 -16.19 23.47 6.48
C PRO A 249 -16.43 22.27 5.56
N LEU A 250 -16.48 22.51 4.24
CA LEU A 250 -16.74 21.46 3.25
C LEU A 250 -15.52 20.51 3.09
N LEU A 251 -14.30 21.01 3.25
CA LEU A 251 -13.10 20.17 3.34
C LEU A 251 -13.16 19.24 4.55
N ILE A 252 -13.65 19.75 5.70
CA ILE A 252 -13.87 18.93 6.91
C ILE A 252 -14.91 17.84 6.64
N VAL A 253 -16.01 18.17 5.96
CA VAL A 253 -17.05 17.18 5.57
C VAL A 253 -16.41 16.06 4.73
N ALA A 254 -15.63 16.40 3.70
CA ALA A 254 -14.93 15.41 2.90
C ALA A 254 -13.97 14.57 3.74
N ALA A 255 -13.16 15.21 4.59
CA ALA A 255 -12.20 14.52 5.46
C ALA A 255 -12.88 13.56 6.44
N LEU A 256 -14.01 13.93 7.03
CA LEU A 256 -14.78 13.06 7.93
C LEU A 256 -15.31 11.82 7.21
N TRP A 257 -15.82 11.97 5.99
CA TRP A 257 -16.26 10.83 5.18
C TRP A 257 -15.11 9.92 4.78
N TYR A 258 -13.98 10.47 4.29
CA TYR A 258 -12.80 9.67 4.00
C TYR A 258 -12.30 8.94 5.26
N LEU A 259 -12.26 9.61 6.40
CA LEU A 259 -11.86 9.02 7.68
C LEU A 259 -12.80 7.88 8.10
N ALA A 260 -14.12 8.08 8.00
CA ALA A 260 -15.11 7.07 8.33
C ALA A 260 -14.95 5.81 7.46
N ILE A 261 -14.87 5.99 6.13
CA ILE A 261 -14.75 4.87 5.19
C ILE A 261 -13.40 4.15 5.35
N THR A 262 -12.30 4.90 5.46
CA THR A 262 -10.97 4.29 5.69
C THR A 262 -10.92 3.54 7.01
N SER A 263 -11.57 4.04 8.06
CA SER A 263 -11.65 3.33 9.35
C SER A 263 -12.36 1.99 9.22
N VAL A 264 -13.48 1.93 8.49
CA VAL A 264 -14.19 0.67 8.21
C VAL A 264 -13.30 -0.29 7.41
N LEU A 265 -12.62 0.21 6.38
CA LEU A 265 -11.70 -0.61 5.57
C LEU A 265 -10.50 -1.11 6.40
N MET A 266 -9.94 -0.29 7.29
CA MET A 266 -8.85 -0.68 8.20
C MET A 266 -9.27 -1.80 9.14
N VAL A 267 -10.50 -1.75 9.66
CA VAL A 267 -11.04 -2.85 10.48
C VAL A 267 -11.13 -4.13 9.65
N GLY A 268 -11.68 -4.06 8.44
CA GLY A 268 -11.72 -5.20 7.51
C GLY A 268 -10.32 -5.74 7.20
N GLN A 269 -9.37 -4.85 6.92
CA GLN A 269 -7.97 -5.17 6.67
C GLN A 269 -7.33 -5.92 7.85
N HIS A 270 -7.57 -5.49 9.08
CA HIS A 270 -7.05 -6.16 10.27
C HIS A 270 -7.53 -7.63 10.38
N TYR A 271 -8.81 -7.91 10.07
CA TYR A 271 -9.31 -9.28 10.04
C TYR A 271 -8.70 -10.10 8.91
N LEU A 272 -8.52 -9.49 7.74
CA LEU A 272 -7.89 -10.12 6.58
C LEU A 272 -6.44 -10.51 6.88
N GLU A 273 -5.66 -9.61 7.49
CA GLU A 273 -4.28 -9.87 7.91
C GLU A 273 -4.20 -11.00 8.94
N ARG A 274 -5.10 -10.99 9.93
CA ARG A 274 -5.17 -12.07 10.93
C ARG A 274 -5.51 -13.42 10.31
N TYR A 275 -6.34 -13.44 9.27
CA TYR A 275 -6.71 -14.69 8.59
C TYR A 275 -5.52 -15.26 7.79
N PHE A 276 -4.85 -14.43 7.00
CA PHE A 276 -3.73 -14.87 6.16
C PHE A 276 -2.40 -15.00 6.92
N GLY A 277 -2.20 -14.28 8.04
CA GLY A 277 -1.02 -14.37 8.91
C GLY A 277 -0.96 -15.62 9.80
N ARG A 278 -2.05 -16.38 9.93
CA ARG A 278 -2.08 -17.59 10.77
C ARG A 278 -1.00 -18.59 10.32
N GLY A 279 -0.09 -18.92 11.24
CA GLY A 279 0.98 -19.91 11.03
C GLY A 279 2.35 -19.33 10.66
N PHE A 280 2.52 -18.01 10.58
CA PHE A 280 3.82 -17.37 10.36
C PHE A 280 4.51 -16.90 11.65
N ASP A 281 3.75 -16.65 12.73
CA ASP A 281 4.27 -16.20 14.04
C ASP A 281 5.01 -17.28 14.85
N ALA A 282 5.14 -18.49 14.33
CA ALA A 282 5.80 -19.61 15.02
C ALA A 282 7.35 -19.55 14.96
N ARG A 283 7.95 -18.51 14.40
CA ARG A 283 9.42 -18.33 14.37
C ARG A 283 9.89 -17.02 15.02
N THR A 284 9.26 -16.58 16.07
CA THR A 284 10.00 -15.80 17.07
C THR A 284 10.88 -16.81 17.78
N PRO A 285 12.24 -16.72 17.68
CA PRO A 285 13.09 -17.60 18.48
C PRO A 285 12.68 -17.36 19.93
N ALA A 286 12.27 -18.43 20.59
CA ALA A 286 11.97 -18.42 22.01
C ALA A 286 13.12 -17.65 22.67
N ARG A 287 12.81 -16.51 23.27
CA ARG A 287 13.69 -15.77 24.16
C ARG A 287 14.20 -16.85 25.12
N ALA A 288 15.48 -17.24 24.93
CA ALA A 288 16.12 -18.16 25.80
C ALA A 288 15.91 -17.66 27.22
N GLY A 289 14.99 -18.33 27.91
CA GLY A 289 14.69 -18.07 29.30
C GLY A 289 15.99 -18.15 30.08
N GLY A 290 16.26 -17.10 30.84
CA GLY A 290 17.40 -17.07 31.75
C GLY A 290 17.41 -18.29 32.62
N GLY A 291 18.24 -19.27 32.24
CA GLY A 291 18.68 -20.40 33.05
C GLY A 291 20.16 -20.17 33.35
N GLY A 292 20.49 -19.80 34.58
CA GLY A 292 21.87 -19.62 35.03
C GLY A 292 22.69 -20.88 34.82
N GLY A 293 23.82 -20.72 34.14
CA GLY A 293 24.86 -21.73 33.97
C GLY A 293 26.21 -21.03 33.90
N ARG A 294 26.88 -20.91 35.06
CA ARG A 294 28.30 -20.58 35.17
C ARG A 294 29.11 -21.62 34.39
N GLY A 295 29.86 -21.23 33.38
CA GLY A 295 30.86 -22.10 32.75
C GLY A 295 31.08 -21.77 31.28
N GLY A 296 31.84 -20.72 30.93
CA GLY A 296 32.15 -20.46 29.53
C GLY A 296 33.16 -19.33 29.27
N ARG A 297 33.90 -18.89 30.30
CA ARG A 297 34.89 -17.81 30.11
C ARG A 297 36.30 -18.27 29.70
N SER A 298 36.53 -19.54 29.40
CA SER A 298 37.88 -20.11 29.15
C SER A 298 38.16 -20.54 27.70
N ARG A 299 37.24 -20.39 26.75
CA ARG A 299 37.49 -20.82 25.35
C ARG A 299 37.74 -19.69 24.34
N GLN A 300 37.39 -18.43 24.67
CA GLN A 300 37.58 -17.30 23.75
C GLN A 300 38.97 -16.63 23.84
N ALA A 301 39.76 -16.95 24.88
CA ALA A 301 41.12 -16.45 25.04
C ALA A 301 42.18 -17.24 24.26
N ALA A 302 41.84 -18.41 23.74
CA ALA A 302 42.79 -19.29 23.04
C ALA A 302 42.82 -19.09 21.51
N VAL A 303 41.80 -18.45 20.92
CA VAL A 303 41.71 -18.26 19.45
C VAL A 303 42.43 -16.99 18.97
N ASN A 304 42.64 -15.99 19.86
CA ASN A 304 43.30 -14.74 19.49
C ASN A 304 44.83 -14.71 19.63
N ARG A 305 45.51 -15.86 19.83
CA ARG A 305 46.96 -15.90 19.92
C ARG A 305 47.69 -16.64 18.77
N ALA A 306 46.97 -17.04 17.73
CA ALA A 306 47.59 -17.67 16.57
C ALA A 306 47.15 -16.92 15.30
N GLY A 307 47.91 -15.93 14.84
CA GLY A 307 47.66 -15.31 13.55
C GLY A 307 48.19 -13.88 13.38
N THR A 308 49.48 -13.67 13.70
CA THR A 308 50.18 -12.51 13.12
C THR A 308 51.26 -13.06 12.15
N THR A 309 50.99 -13.01 10.87
CA THR A 309 52.00 -13.04 9.80
C THR A 309 51.98 -11.70 9.06
N PRO A 310 53.16 -11.17 8.67
CA PRO A 310 53.28 -9.84 8.13
C PRO A 310 52.78 -9.76 6.69
N HIS A 311 52.16 -8.62 6.38
CA HIS A 311 51.73 -8.22 5.05
C HIS A 311 52.94 -7.93 4.14
N ASP A 312 52.99 -8.57 2.95
CA ASP A 312 53.68 -8.08 1.77
C ASP A 312 52.76 -7.12 1.00
N PRO A 313 53.27 -5.99 0.49
CA PRO A 313 52.48 -5.04 -0.28
C PRO A 313 52.34 -5.50 -1.75
N LEU A 314 51.11 -5.39 -2.26
CA LEU A 314 50.80 -5.61 -3.68
C LEU A 314 51.33 -4.46 -4.57
N PRO A 315 51.74 -4.70 -5.82
CA PRO A 315 52.26 -3.67 -6.72
C PRO A 315 51.13 -2.78 -7.29
N GLU A 316 51.45 -1.49 -7.39
CA GLU A 316 50.68 -0.47 -8.10
C GLU A 316 50.54 -0.86 -9.58
N VAL A 317 49.32 -0.77 -10.11
CA VAL A 317 49.07 -0.76 -11.57
C VAL A 317 48.56 0.62 -11.92
N GLU A 318 49.41 1.38 -12.61
CA GLU A 318 49.06 2.59 -13.36
C GLU A 318 48.15 2.26 -14.54
N LEU A 319 47.26 3.20 -14.83
CA LEU A 319 46.45 3.56 -15.98
C LEU A 319 44.95 3.46 -15.74
#